data_24d54f73dbd3305811aa34b0e21b014d
#
_entry.id   24d54f73dbd3305811aa34b0e21b014d
#
_cell.length_a   1.000
_cell.length_b   1.000
_cell.length_c   1.000
_cell.angle_alpha   90.00
_cell.angle_beta   90.00
_cell.angle_gamma   90.00
#
_symmetry.space_group_name_H-M   'P 1'
#
loop_
_entity.id
_entity.type
_entity.pdbx_description
1 polymer ?
#
loop_
_entity_poly.entity_id
_entity_poly.type
_entity_poly.pdbx_seq_one_letter_code
_entity_poly.pdbx_strand_id
1 'polypeptide(L)'
;MKVVDILDILLLGIIIFLAFRWLKGSSAMSIFVAIVSLYIIRVIVGAFDMRLMTAIMDMILDVGVLAIIVIFQPEIRKFLIKLGNRYMNNAQGRAILDKLLGRQKNNMSASEEVNNLSEAIHRMSEDKTGALIVIAHKNPLEEVISTGDKIDAGIHRRLIMNLFFKNSPLHDGAVVIAGDRIVAARCTLPITERTNIPASYGMRHKAAIGITEESDADAIVVSEETGKVSFVKNGTVTPINNINELKLLLNTSFGEE
;
A
#
# COMPACT_ATOMS: atom_id res chain seq x y z
N MET A 1 -41.33 18.64 9.57
CA MET A 1 -39.93 18.17 9.53
C MET A 1 -39.28 18.58 10.83
N LYS A 2 -38.80 17.62 11.60
CA LYS A 2 -38.04 17.90 12.83
C LYS A 2 -36.61 18.21 12.44
N VAL A 3 -35.87 18.96 13.27
CA VAL A 3 -34.43 19.26 13.04
C VAL A 3 -33.62 17.97 12.84
N VAL A 4 -34.04 16.88 13.48
CA VAL A 4 -33.45 15.54 13.35
C VAL A 4 -33.60 14.99 11.94
N ASP A 5 -34.71 15.21 11.23
CA ASP A 5 -34.95 14.72 9.88
C ASP A 5 -33.98 15.38 8.87
N ILE A 6 -33.68 16.68 9.08
CA ILE A 6 -32.72 17.43 8.25
C ILE A 6 -31.29 16.92 8.48
N LEU A 7 -30.94 16.66 9.75
CA LEU A 7 -29.62 16.14 10.13
C LEU A 7 -29.40 14.74 9.57
N ASP A 8 -30.43 13.90 9.55
CA ASP A 8 -30.40 12.54 9.03
C ASP A 8 -30.14 12.53 7.50
N ILE A 9 -30.89 13.37 6.75
CA ILE A 9 -30.72 13.54 5.30
C ILE A 9 -29.32 14.07 4.98
N LEU A 10 -28.80 15.05 5.74
CA LEU A 10 -27.50 15.64 5.54
C LEU A 10 -26.37 14.63 5.81
N LEU A 11 -26.51 13.86 6.88
CA LEU A 11 -25.53 12.83 7.26
C LEU A 11 -25.51 11.70 6.24
N LEU A 12 -26.67 11.25 5.77
CA LEU A 12 -26.79 10.27 4.69
C LEU A 12 -26.14 10.78 3.40
N GLY A 13 -26.40 12.04 3.02
CA GLY A 13 -25.78 12.67 1.85
C GLY A 13 -24.28 12.75 1.93
N ILE A 14 -23.73 13.07 3.11
CA ILE A 14 -22.27 13.08 3.35
C ILE A 14 -21.69 11.67 3.23
N ILE A 15 -22.35 10.66 3.80
CA ILE A 15 -21.88 9.26 3.71
C ILE A 15 -21.84 8.80 2.26
N ILE A 16 -22.89 9.05 1.49
CA ILE A 16 -22.97 8.69 0.06
C ILE A 16 -21.89 9.43 -0.74
N PHE A 17 -21.68 10.73 -0.49
CA PHE A 17 -20.66 11.52 -1.16
C PHE A 17 -19.25 11.02 -0.87
N LEU A 18 -18.95 10.68 0.39
CA LEU A 18 -17.67 10.12 0.80
C LEU A 18 -17.44 8.74 0.18
N ALA A 19 -18.45 7.88 0.16
CA ALA A 19 -18.38 6.57 -0.49
C ALA A 19 -18.11 6.71 -1.99
N PHE A 20 -18.84 7.59 -2.70
CA PHE A 20 -18.62 7.86 -4.12
C PHE A 20 -17.22 8.41 -4.42
N ARG A 21 -16.76 9.39 -3.63
CA ARG A 21 -15.42 9.97 -3.77
C ARG A 21 -14.31 8.92 -3.58
N TRP A 22 -14.59 7.93 -2.79
CA TRP A 22 -13.65 6.88 -2.43
C TRP A 22 -13.58 5.77 -3.48
N LEU A 23 -14.73 5.41 -4.09
CA LEU A 23 -14.80 4.43 -5.17
C LEU A 23 -14.28 4.99 -6.51
N LYS A 24 -14.24 6.32 -6.66
CA LYS A 24 -13.79 6.97 -7.90
C LYS A 24 -12.32 6.66 -8.17
N GLY A 25 -12.06 5.89 -9.26
CA GLY A 25 -10.70 5.49 -9.69
C GLY A 25 -10.30 4.07 -9.28
N SER A 26 -11.21 3.28 -8.72
CA SER A 26 -11.01 1.87 -8.39
C SER A 26 -11.83 0.99 -9.33
N SER A 27 -11.40 -0.27 -9.56
CA SER A 27 -12.16 -1.31 -10.29
C SER A 27 -13.54 -1.56 -9.68
N ALA A 28 -13.69 -1.27 -8.39
CA ALA A 28 -14.94 -1.37 -7.64
C ALA A 28 -16.05 -0.43 -8.17
N MET A 29 -15.68 0.66 -8.88
CA MET A 29 -16.66 1.60 -9.46
C MET A 29 -17.55 0.94 -10.52
N SER A 30 -17.00 0.06 -11.35
CA SER A 30 -17.76 -0.68 -12.36
C SER A 30 -18.78 -1.62 -11.72
N ILE A 31 -18.41 -2.29 -10.64
CA ILE A 31 -19.29 -3.19 -9.88
C ILE A 31 -20.40 -2.38 -9.19
N PHE A 32 -20.05 -1.24 -8.58
CA PHE A 32 -21.03 -0.35 -7.94
C PHE A 32 -22.08 0.14 -8.94
N VAL A 33 -21.64 0.60 -10.13
CA VAL A 33 -22.56 1.05 -11.19
C VAL A 33 -23.47 -0.09 -11.64
N ALA A 34 -22.96 -1.31 -11.80
CA ALA A 34 -23.77 -2.49 -12.17
C ALA A 34 -24.85 -2.77 -11.13
N ILE A 35 -24.52 -2.71 -9.84
CA ILE A 35 -25.48 -2.97 -8.74
C ILE A 35 -26.57 -1.88 -8.70
N VAL A 36 -26.17 -0.60 -8.80
CA VAL A 36 -27.11 0.52 -8.84
C VAL A 36 -28.05 0.39 -10.04
N SER A 37 -27.55 0.02 -11.22
CA SER A 37 -28.38 -0.18 -12.41
C SER A 37 -29.37 -1.31 -12.22
N LEU A 38 -28.97 -2.42 -11.58
CA LEU A 38 -29.83 -3.56 -11.28
C LEU A 38 -30.95 -3.17 -10.30
N TYR A 39 -30.63 -2.36 -9.29
CA TYR A 39 -31.62 -1.82 -8.36
C TYR A 39 -32.61 -0.89 -9.04
N ILE A 40 -32.16 -0.01 -9.95
CA ILE A 40 -33.02 0.87 -10.74
C ILE A 40 -33.99 0.02 -11.61
N ILE A 41 -33.50 -1.00 -12.27
CA ILE A 41 -34.32 -1.93 -13.08
C ILE A 41 -35.39 -2.58 -12.19
N ARG A 42 -35.04 -3.03 -10.99
CA ARG A 42 -35.98 -3.61 -10.04
C ARG A 42 -37.09 -2.64 -9.66
N VAL A 43 -36.76 -1.36 -9.40
CA VAL A 43 -37.76 -0.32 -9.10
C VAL A 43 -38.72 -0.07 -10.28
N ILE A 44 -38.19 -0.02 -11.50
CA ILE A 44 -38.96 0.15 -12.72
C ILE A 44 -39.93 -1.04 -12.90
N VAL A 45 -39.43 -2.27 -12.83
CA VAL A 45 -40.23 -3.49 -12.95
C VAL A 45 -41.32 -3.59 -11.90
N GLY A 46 -41.04 -3.15 -10.66
CA GLY A 46 -42.03 -3.08 -9.58
C GLY A 46 -43.11 -2.02 -9.84
N ALA A 47 -42.74 -0.90 -10.45
CA ALA A 47 -43.70 0.16 -10.82
C ALA A 47 -44.72 -0.27 -11.92
N PHE A 48 -44.35 -1.27 -12.74
CA PHE A 48 -45.19 -1.87 -13.77
C PHE A 48 -45.97 -3.09 -13.28
N ASP A 49 -45.97 -3.40 -11.98
CA ASP A 49 -46.62 -4.59 -11.37
C ASP A 49 -46.25 -5.94 -12.01
N MET A 50 -45.03 -6.05 -12.52
CA MET A 50 -44.52 -7.26 -13.16
C MET A 50 -44.07 -8.31 -12.12
N ARG A 51 -45.04 -9.04 -11.54
CA ARG A 51 -44.83 -9.92 -10.38
C ARG A 51 -43.74 -10.97 -10.54
N LEU A 52 -43.67 -11.67 -11.69
CA LEU A 52 -42.64 -12.68 -11.94
C LEU A 52 -41.25 -12.08 -12.02
N MET A 53 -41.11 -10.95 -12.73
CA MET A 53 -39.81 -10.30 -12.90
C MET A 53 -39.34 -9.68 -11.60
N THR A 54 -40.24 -9.11 -10.80
CA THR A 54 -39.92 -8.58 -9.46
C THR A 54 -39.42 -9.70 -8.55
N ALA A 55 -40.06 -10.87 -8.53
CA ALA A 55 -39.64 -12.00 -7.71
C ALA A 55 -38.23 -12.51 -8.12
N ILE A 56 -37.93 -12.56 -9.42
CA ILE A 56 -36.59 -12.92 -9.92
C ILE A 56 -35.55 -11.87 -9.51
N MET A 57 -35.87 -10.57 -9.65
CA MET A 57 -34.96 -9.49 -9.26
C MET A 57 -34.69 -9.49 -7.75
N ASP A 58 -35.71 -9.73 -6.93
CA ASP A 58 -35.55 -9.82 -5.47
C ASP A 58 -34.61 -10.99 -5.11
N MET A 59 -34.78 -12.16 -5.72
CA MET A 59 -33.89 -13.31 -5.50
C MET A 59 -32.42 -13.00 -5.90
N ILE A 60 -32.23 -12.31 -7.03
CA ILE A 60 -30.89 -11.90 -7.48
C ILE A 60 -30.26 -10.89 -6.51
N LEU A 61 -31.05 -9.92 -6.03
CA LEU A 61 -30.56 -8.89 -5.11
C LEU A 61 -30.23 -9.47 -3.73
N ASP A 62 -31.02 -10.42 -3.21
CA ASP A 62 -30.78 -11.08 -1.92
C ASP A 62 -29.44 -11.86 -1.94
N VAL A 63 -29.19 -12.64 -2.99
CA VAL A 63 -27.92 -13.33 -3.18
C VAL A 63 -26.79 -12.33 -3.50
N GLY A 64 -27.11 -11.27 -4.22
CA GLY A 64 -26.20 -10.21 -4.62
C GLY A 64 -25.55 -9.49 -3.43
N VAL A 65 -26.30 -9.24 -2.35
CA VAL A 65 -25.75 -8.63 -1.13
C VAL A 65 -24.62 -9.47 -0.53
N LEU A 66 -24.78 -10.78 -0.46
CA LEU A 66 -23.74 -11.68 0.02
C LEU A 66 -22.51 -11.67 -0.91
N ALA A 67 -22.77 -11.73 -2.22
CA ALA A 67 -21.72 -11.68 -3.23
C ALA A 67 -20.91 -10.35 -3.16
N ILE A 68 -21.59 -9.22 -2.92
CA ILE A 68 -20.94 -7.93 -2.74
C ILE A 68 -19.96 -7.96 -1.57
N ILE A 69 -20.37 -8.47 -0.41
CA ILE A 69 -19.52 -8.56 0.78
C ILE A 69 -18.23 -9.34 0.46
N VAL A 70 -18.35 -10.46 -0.25
CA VAL A 70 -17.21 -11.29 -0.64
C VAL A 70 -16.33 -10.57 -1.67
N ILE A 71 -16.91 -9.94 -2.69
CA ILE A 71 -16.16 -9.22 -3.74
C ILE A 71 -15.42 -8.01 -3.16
N PHE A 72 -16.04 -7.28 -2.22
CA PHE A 72 -15.44 -6.09 -1.60
C PHE A 72 -14.59 -6.40 -0.35
N GLN A 73 -14.41 -7.67 0.00
CA GLN A 73 -13.56 -8.07 1.13
C GLN A 73 -12.15 -7.45 1.07
N PRO A 74 -11.42 -7.48 -0.08
CA PRO A 74 -10.09 -6.87 -0.17
C PRO A 74 -10.14 -5.34 -0.02
N GLU A 75 -11.15 -4.67 -0.57
CA GLU A 75 -11.32 -3.22 -0.46
C GLU A 75 -11.60 -2.80 0.98
N ILE A 76 -12.45 -3.55 1.70
CA ILE A 76 -12.74 -3.33 3.11
C ILE A 76 -11.46 -3.51 3.94
N ARG A 77 -10.66 -4.55 3.66
CA ARG A 77 -9.38 -4.80 4.34
C ARG A 77 -8.40 -3.64 4.12
N LYS A 78 -8.20 -3.22 2.85
CA LYS A 78 -7.37 -2.06 2.49
C LYS A 78 -7.82 -0.78 3.19
N PHE A 79 -9.13 -0.56 3.29
CA PHE A 79 -9.71 0.59 3.98
C PHE A 79 -9.41 0.58 5.49
N LEU A 80 -9.65 -0.52 6.14
CA LEU A 80 -9.42 -0.64 7.59
C LEU A 80 -7.93 -0.44 7.93
N ILE A 81 -7.01 -0.98 7.11
CA ILE A 81 -5.57 -0.77 7.26
C ILE A 81 -5.23 0.72 7.08
N LYS A 82 -5.75 1.36 6.02
CA LYS A 82 -5.51 2.80 5.75
C LYS A 82 -6.09 3.70 6.83
N LEU A 83 -7.25 3.35 7.37
CA LEU A 83 -7.88 4.06 8.48
C LEU A 83 -7.06 3.89 9.76
N GLY A 84 -6.63 2.67 10.08
CA GLY A 84 -5.77 2.36 11.22
C GLY A 84 -4.46 3.15 11.16
N ASN A 85 -3.79 3.13 10.02
CA ASN A 85 -2.53 3.85 9.81
C ASN A 85 -2.69 5.38 9.95
N ARG A 86 -3.81 5.95 9.49
CA ARG A 86 -4.07 7.40 9.60
C ARG A 86 -4.30 7.86 11.05
N TYR A 87 -4.97 7.03 11.88
CA TYR A 87 -5.17 7.34 13.30
C TYR A 87 -3.92 7.08 14.15
N MET A 88 -3.11 6.09 13.79
CA MET A 88 -1.89 5.74 14.52
C MET A 88 -0.69 6.63 14.18
N ASN A 89 -0.71 7.35 13.05
CA ASN A 89 0.34 8.30 12.67
C ASN A 89 0.24 9.68 13.36
N ASN A 90 -0.79 9.94 14.15
CA ASN A 90 -0.82 11.13 14.99
C ASN A 90 0.17 10.97 16.16
N ALA A 91 1.10 11.93 16.28
CA ALA A 91 2.16 11.93 17.31
C ALA A 91 1.64 11.72 18.75
N GLN A 92 0.40 12.15 19.03
CA GLN A 92 -0.27 11.95 20.32
C GLN A 92 -0.74 10.51 20.54
N GLY A 93 -1.19 9.80 19.49
CA GLY A 93 -1.59 8.40 19.59
C GLY A 93 -0.40 7.46 19.83
N ARG A 94 0.75 7.76 19.19
CA ARG A 94 2.00 7.01 19.40
C ARG A 94 2.56 7.15 20.82
N ALA A 95 2.61 8.37 21.36
CA ALA A 95 3.14 8.61 22.71
C ALA A 95 2.36 7.86 23.80
N ILE A 96 1.06 7.66 23.61
CA ILE A 96 0.21 6.91 24.55
C ILE A 96 0.45 5.41 24.41
N LEU A 97 0.61 4.90 23.21
CA LEU A 97 0.81 3.47 22.94
C LEU A 97 2.20 3.00 23.37
N ASP A 98 3.26 3.77 23.07
CA ASP A 98 4.65 3.48 23.48
C ASP A 98 4.80 3.50 25.01
N LYS A 99 4.06 4.40 25.69
CA LYS A 99 4.03 4.47 27.15
C LYS A 99 3.28 3.30 27.79
N LEU A 100 2.26 2.76 27.12
CA LEU A 100 1.49 1.59 27.58
C LEU A 100 2.21 0.26 27.33
N LEU A 101 2.98 0.17 26.24
CA LEU A 101 3.65 -1.06 25.81
C LEU A 101 5.10 -1.19 26.33
N GLY A 102 5.64 -0.16 27.03
CA GLY A 102 6.97 -0.23 27.65
C GLY A 102 8.13 -0.42 26.64
N ARG A 103 7.95 -0.05 25.38
CA ARG A 103 8.97 -0.21 24.33
C ARG A 103 10.08 0.81 24.51
N GLN A 104 11.19 0.36 25.04
CA GLN A 104 12.43 1.13 25.11
C GLN A 104 13.18 0.99 23.78
N LYS A 105 13.29 2.08 23.05
CA LYS A 105 13.93 2.16 21.73
C LYS A 105 15.43 1.97 21.86
N ASN A 106 15.99 0.92 21.28
CA ASN A 106 17.44 0.76 21.09
C ASN A 106 17.88 1.64 19.91
N ASN A 107 18.23 2.89 20.19
CA ASN A 107 18.62 3.88 19.17
C ASN A 107 20.04 3.70 18.59
N MET A 108 20.81 2.66 18.98
CA MET A 108 22.19 2.50 18.52
C MET A 108 22.34 1.61 17.29
N SER A 109 21.47 0.62 17.09
CA SER A 109 21.51 -0.27 15.91
C SER A 109 21.01 0.45 14.64
N ALA A 110 19.94 1.21 14.73
CA ALA A 110 19.30 1.87 13.58
C ALA A 110 20.24 2.82 12.79
N SER A 111 21.28 3.35 13.40
CA SER A 111 22.22 4.25 12.70
C SER A 111 23.24 3.52 11.82
N GLU A 112 23.61 2.27 12.15
CA GLU A 112 24.52 1.46 11.36
C GLU A 112 23.82 0.86 10.15
N GLU A 113 22.60 0.32 10.33
CA GLU A 113 21.75 -0.20 9.26
C GLU A 113 21.40 0.90 8.23
N VAL A 114 21.02 2.08 8.71
CA VAL A 114 20.75 3.24 7.85
C VAL A 114 21.99 3.66 7.07
N ASN A 115 23.17 3.67 7.69
CA ASN A 115 24.42 3.98 6.99
C ASN A 115 24.74 2.92 5.93
N ASN A 116 24.70 1.64 6.28
CA ASN A 116 24.93 0.54 5.34
C ASN A 116 23.97 0.59 4.15
N LEU A 117 22.67 0.80 4.41
CA LEU A 117 21.64 0.87 3.38
C LEU A 117 21.82 2.11 2.49
N SER A 118 22.03 3.29 3.09
CA SER A 118 22.22 4.52 2.33
C SER A 118 23.47 4.50 1.44
N GLU A 119 24.57 3.93 1.93
CA GLU A 119 25.78 3.75 1.13
C GLU A 119 25.59 2.75 -0.01
N ALA A 120 24.86 1.64 0.22
CA ALA A 120 24.53 0.69 -0.83
C ALA A 120 23.70 1.37 -1.93
N ILE A 121 22.64 2.09 -1.55
CA ILE A 121 21.77 2.81 -2.49
C ILE A 121 22.56 3.85 -3.28
N HIS A 122 23.43 4.61 -2.61
CA HIS A 122 24.26 5.62 -3.27
C HIS A 122 25.18 5.01 -4.33
N ARG A 123 25.85 3.91 -4.01
CA ARG A 123 26.69 3.18 -4.98
C ARG A 123 25.88 2.61 -6.14
N MET A 124 24.75 1.99 -5.85
CA MET A 124 23.87 1.48 -6.91
C MET A 124 23.31 2.61 -7.81
N SER A 125 23.10 3.81 -7.26
CA SER A 125 22.73 5.01 -8.01
C SER A 125 23.85 5.45 -8.96
N GLU A 126 25.09 5.52 -8.48
CA GLU A 126 26.28 5.86 -9.30
C GLU A 126 26.49 4.84 -10.43
N ASP A 127 26.37 3.55 -10.12
CA ASP A 127 26.59 2.44 -11.06
C ASP A 127 25.35 2.18 -11.95
N LYS A 128 24.25 2.92 -11.77
CA LYS A 128 22.94 2.70 -12.41
C LYS A 128 22.47 1.25 -12.26
N THR A 129 22.70 0.67 -11.10
CA THR A 129 22.19 -0.66 -10.75
C THR A 129 20.76 -0.52 -10.24
N GLY A 130 19.80 -1.06 -11.00
CA GLY A 130 18.39 -1.03 -10.62
C GLY A 130 18.14 -1.80 -9.34
N ALA A 131 17.44 -1.18 -8.38
CA ALA A 131 17.10 -1.82 -7.11
C ALA A 131 15.66 -1.47 -6.68
N LEU A 132 15.05 -2.41 -5.95
CA LEU A 132 13.75 -2.24 -5.30
C LEU A 132 13.84 -2.82 -3.89
N ILE A 133 13.82 -1.95 -2.89
CA ILE A 133 13.95 -2.32 -1.48
C ILE A 133 12.67 -1.91 -0.77
N VAL A 134 12.07 -2.82 -0.01
CA VAL A 134 10.85 -2.62 0.77
C VAL A 134 11.19 -2.74 2.24
N ILE A 135 10.80 -1.75 3.02
CA ILE A 135 10.93 -1.74 4.48
C ILE A 135 9.55 -2.03 5.06
N ALA A 136 9.42 -3.20 5.65
CA ALA A 136 8.19 -3.62 6.33
C ALA A 136 8.11 -2.98 7.71
N HIS A 137 6.89 -2.59 8.12
CA HIS A 137 6.63 -2.01 9.44
C HIS A 137 5.75 -2.95 10.26
N LYS A 138 4.49 -2.57 10.53
CA LYS A 138 3.56 -3.39 11.34
C LYS A 138 2.99 -4.56 10.56
N ASN A 139 2.84 -4.40 9.23
CA ASN A 139 2.45 -5.49 8.36
C ASN A 139 3.70 -6.31 8.00
N PRO A 140 3.81 -7.57 8.44
CA PRO A 140 5.00 -8.39 8.21
C PRO A 140 5.20 -8.83 6.76
N LEU A 141 4.28 -8.49 5.84
CA LEU A 141 4.33 -8.80 4.41
C LEU A 141 4.56 -10.30 4.09
N GLU A 142 4.02 -11.20 4.90
CA GLU A 142 4.25 -12.65 4.78
C GLU A 142 3.90 -13.19 3.39
N GLU A 143 2.81 -12.70 2.79
CA GLU A 143 2.39 -13.08 1.42
C GLU A 143 3.47 -12.71 0.40
N VAL A 144 4.06 -11.52 0.51
CA VAL A 144 5.13 -11.04 -0.37
C VAL A 144 6.43 -11.84 -0.14
N ILE A 145 6.82 -12.00 1.13
CA ILE A 145 8.04 -12.73 1.53
C ILE A 145 8.00 -14.18 1.01
N SER A 146 6.83 -14.82 1.04
CA SER A 146 6.66 -16.21 0.58
C SER A 146 6.88 -16.39 -0.93
N THR A 147 6.82 -15.31 -1.73
CA THR A 147 7.08 -15.36 -3.17
C THR A 147 8.57 -15.33 -3.52
N GLY A 148 9.42 -14.92 -2.58
CA GLY A 148 10.85 -14.75 -2.78
C GLY A 148 11.70 -15.85 -2.13
N ASP A 149 13.01 -15.64 -2.19
CA ASP A 149 14.00 -16.49 -1.55
C ASP A 149 14.34 -15.95 -0.15
N LYS A 150 14.23 -16.79 0.87
CA LYS A 150 14.54 -16.42 2.26
C LYS A 150 16.04 -16.20 2.41
N ILE A 151 16.45 -15.03 2.93
CA ILE A 151 17.85 -14.63 3.12
C ILE A 151 18.23 -14.66 4.60
N ASP A 152 17.43 -14.01 5.45
CA ASP A 152 17.62 -13.93 6.90
C ASP A 152 19.05 -13.46 7.31
N ALA A 153 19.45 -12.30 6.84
CA ALA A 153 20.78 -11.72 7.07
C ALA A 153 20.71 -10.28 7.60
N GLY A 154 21.77 -9.84 8.30
CA GLY A 154 21.90 -8.44 8.70
C GLY A 154 22.03 -7.48 7.53
N ILE A 155 21.63 -6.23 7.73
CA ILE A 155 21.71 -5.17 6.71
C ILE A 155 23.17 -4.76 6.53
N HIS A 156 23.78 -5.20 5.45
CA HIS A 156 25.17 -4.89 5.13
C HIS A 156 25.30 -4.42 3.68
N ARG A 157 26.02 -3.30 3.47
CA ARG A 157 26.20 -2.68 2.16
C ARG A 157 26.56 -3.67 1.04
N ARG A 158 27.59 -4.49 1.25
CA ARG A 158 28.07 -5.44 0.23
C ARG A 158 27.04 -6.51 -0.11
N LEU A 159 26.27 -6.95 0.87
CA LEU A 159 25.21 -7.93 0.64
C LEU A 159 24.11 -7.33 -0.23
N ILE A 160 23.62 -6.13 0.09
CA ILE A 160 22.59 -5.44 -0.69
C ILE A 160 23.05 -5.27 -2.14
N MET A 161 24.27 -4.75 -2.36
CA MET A 161 24.83 -4.57 -3.70
C MET A 161 24.94 -5.91 -4.47
N ASN A 162 25.23 -7.00 -3.77
CA ASN A 162 25.32 -8.34 -4.38
C ASN A 162 23.94 -8.90 -4.74
N LEU A 163 22.91 -8.66 -3.93
CA LEU A 163 21.53 -9.06 -4.22
C LEU A 163 21.01 -8.40 -5.51
N PHE A 164 21.37 -7.14 -5.77
CA PHE A 164 20.95 -6.40 -6.96
C PHE A 164 21.97 -6.45 -8.12
N PHE A 165 23.06 -7.18 -7.97
CA PHE A 165 24.02 -7.33 -9.06
C PHE A 165 23.37 -7.98 -10.28
N LYS A 166 23.47 -7.35 -11.45
CA LYS A 166 22.70 -7.65 -12.67
C LYS A 166 22.79 -9.13 -13.13
N ASN A 167 23.85 -9.84 -12.78
CA ASN A 167 24.02 -11.25 -13.12
C ASN A 167 23.70 -12.19 -11.93
N SER A 168 23.24 -11.66 -10.81
CA SER A 168 22.78 -12.47 -9.66
C SER A 168 21.40 -13.06 -9.96
N PRO A 169 21.13 -14.33 -9.64
CA PRO A 169 19.76 -14.88 -9.73
C PRO A 169 18.74 -14.17 -8.85
N LEU A 170 19.18 -13.38 -7.85
CA LEU A 170 18.36 -12.72 -6.86
C LEU A 170 17.98 -11.26 -7.21
N HIS A 171 18.51 -10.71 -8.33
CA HIS A 171 18.36 -9.29 -8.66
C HIS A 171 16.99 -8.90 -9.21
N ASP A 172 16.23 -9.86 -9.73
CA ASP A 172 14.93 -9.60 -10.35
C ASP A 172 13.79 -9.75 -9.33
N GLY A 173 13.41 -8.66 -8.74
CA GLY A 173 12.38 -8.58 -7.70
C GLY A 173 12.76 -7.60 -6.59
N ALA A 174 12.01 -7.64 -5.49
CA ALA A 174 12.24 -6.78 -4.34
C ALA A 174 13.05 -7.50 -3.26
N VAL A 175 13.88 -6.72 -2.56
CA VAL A 175 14.45 -7.11 -1.28
C VAL A 175 13.55 -6.57 -0.18
N VAL A 176 13.13 -7.43 0.75
CA VAL A 176 12.31 -7.07 1.89
C VAL A 176 13.16 -7.01 3.15
N ILE A 177 13.09 -5.88 3.84
CA ILE A 177 13.72 -5.62 5.13
C ILE A 177 12.62 -5.56 6.18
N ALA A 178 12.78 -6.28 7.29
CA ALA A 178 11.93 -6.18 8.45
C ALA A 178 12.83 -6.08 9.70
N GLY A 179 12.61 -5.02 10.50
CA GLY A 179 13.49 -4.68 11.59
C GLY A 179 14.92 -4.38 11.10
N ASP A 180 15.88 -5.03 11.71
CA ASP A 180 17.31 -4.91 11.40
C ASP A 180 17.82 -5.95 10.38
N ARG A 181 16.90 -6.70 9.71
CA ARG A 181 17.29 -7.84 8.86
C ARG A 181 16.71 -7.77 7.45
N ILE A 182 17.51 -8.21 6.49
CA ILE A 182 17.06 -8.59 5.15
C ILE A 182 16.39 -9.96 5.28
N VAL A 183 15.07 -10.04 5.16
CA VAL A 183 14.31 -11.28 5.37
C VAL A 183 14.18 -12.10 4.10
N ALA A 184 14.01 -11.46 2.95
CA ALA A 184 13.90 -12.14 1.67
C ALA A 184 14.39 -11.26 0.51
N ALA A 185 14.72 -11.91 -0.61
CA ALA A 185 15.07 -11.26 -1.87
C ALA A 185 14.26 -11.87 -3.02
N ARG A 186 14.28 -11.25 -4.18
CA ARG A 186 13.53 -11.67 -5.38
C ARG A 186 12.02 -11.79 -5.13
N CYS A 187 11.49 -11.00 -4.19
CA CYS A 187 10.07 -11.00 -3.89
C CYS A 187 9.27 -10.34 -5.01
N THR A 188 8.12 -10.93 -5.35
CA THR A 188 7.16 -10.37 -6.30
C THR A 188 6.21 -9.43 -5.55
N LEU A 189 6.06 -8.21 -6.06
CA LEU A 189 5.19 -7.19 -5.48
C LEU A 189 3.94 -6.97 -6.32
N PRO A 190 2.83 -6.54 -5.72
CA PRO A 190 1.68 -6.05 -6.46
C PRO A 190 2.05 -4.81 -7.27
N ILE A 191 1.47 -4.68 -8.45
CA ILE A 191 1.67 -3.53 -9.34
C ILE A 191 0.47 -2.60 -9.20
N THR A 192 0.72 -1.30 -9.08
CA THR A 192 -0.37 -0.32 -8.99
C THR A 192 -1.25 -0.32 -10.24
N GLU A 193 -2.55 -0.19 -10.03
CA GLU A 193 -3.55 -0.06 -11.10
C GLU A 193 -3.74 1.40 -11.58
N ARG A 194 -3.00 2.36 -11.01
CA ARG A 194 -3.12 3.77 -11.39
C ARG A 194 -2.70 3.98 -12.84
N THR A 195 -3.51 4.71 -13.59
CA THR A 195 -3.24 5.07 -14.99
C THR A 195 -2.51 6.40 -15.15
N ASN A 196 -2.50 7.25 -14.12
CA ASN A 196 -1.89 8.59 -14.11
C ASN A 196 -0.44 8.60 -13.61
N ILE A 197 0.33 7.55 -13.91
CA ILE A 197 1.74 7.44 -13.53
C ILE A 197 2.60 8.02 -14.66
N PRO A 198 3.63 8.84 -14.33
CA PRO A 198 4.57 9.35 -15.32
C PRO A 198 5.19 8.22 -16.16
N ALA A 199 5.28 8.41 -17.49
CA ALA A 199 5.85 7.41 -18.39
C ALA A 199 7.32 7.07 -18.11
N SER A 200 8.03 7.94 -17.38
CA SER A 200 9.41 7.74 -16.93
C SER A 200 9.57 6.73 -15.79
N TYR A 201 8.45 6.29 -15.18
CA TYR A 201 8.47 5.31 -14.11
C TYR A 201 8.38 3.89 -14.66
N GLY A 202 9.49 3.13 -14.55
CA GLY A 202 9.56 1.72 -14.94
C GLY A 202 8.81 0.79 -13.98
N MET A 203 8.92 -0.52 -14.23
CA MET A 203 8.20 -1.56 -13.47
C MET A 203 8.51 -1.53 -11.97
N ARG A 204 9.77 -1.27 -11.57
CA ARG A 204 10.14 -1.15 -10.15
C ARG A 204 9.42 -0.01 -9.44
N HIS A 205 9.19 1.12 -10.10
CA HIS A 205 8.39 2.22 -9.54
C HIS A 205 6.92 1.83 -9.38
N LYS A 206 6.35 1.16 -10.39
CA LYS A 206 4.95 0.70 -10.33
C LYS A 206 4.73 -0.32 -9.23
N ALA A 207 5.68 -1.22 -9.03
CA ALA A 207 5.67 -2.19 -7.94
C ALA A 207 5.84 -1.52 -6.56
N ALA A 208 6.75 -0.53 -6.45
CA ALA A 208 6.91 0.25 -5.23
C ALA A 208 5.64 1.03 -4.85
N ILE A 209 4.96 1.63 -5.83
CA ILE A 209 3.68 2.29 -5.62
C ILE A 209 2.64 1.26 -5.17
N GLY A 210 2.53 0.11 -5.84
CA GLY A 210 1.55 -0.93 -5.54
C GLY A 210 1.66 -1.44 -4.10
N ILE A 211 2.86 -1.85 -3.67
CA ILE A 211 3.04 -2.37 -2.31
C ILE A 211 2.78 -1.30 -1.25
N THR A 212 3.17 -0.05 -1.47
CA THR A 212 2.94 1.05 -0.51
C THR A 212 1.51 1.58 -0.52
N GLU A 213 0.69 1.23 -1.50
CA GLU A 213 -0.75 1.45 -1.51
C GLU A 213 -1.50 0.40 -0.69
N GLU A 214 -1.01 -0.84 -0.72
CA GLU A 214 -1.67 -2.00 -0.12
C GLU A 214 -1.23 -2.27 1.32
N SER A 215 -0.09 -1.70 1.73
CA SER A 215 0.48 -1.91 3.07
C SER A 215 0.96 -0.59 3.70
N ASP A 216 1.50 -0.69 4.91
CA ASP A 216 2.17 0.42 5.60
C ASP A 216 3.68 0.47 5.32
N ALA A 217 4.17 -0.38 4.42
CA ALA A 217 5.57 -0.44 4.07
C ALA A 217 6.04 0.83 3.33
N ASP A 218 7.31 1.15 3.49
CA ASP A 218 8.02 2.12 2.68
C ASP A 218 8.82 1.39 1.60
N ALA A 219 9.04 2.03 0.45
CA ALA A 219 9.84 1.43 -0.61
C ALA A 219 10.87 2.42 -1.18
N ILE A 220 12.03 1.90 -1.59
CA ILE A 220 13.09 2.67 -2.22
C ILE A 220 13.36 2.04 -3.59
N VAL A 221 13.41 2.90 -4.61
CA VAL A 221 13.69 2.51 -5.98
C VAL A 221 14.95 3.20 -6.48
N VAL A 222 15.88 2.44 -7.06
CA VAL A 222 16.98 2.96 -7.86
C VAL A 222 16.69 2.64 -9.32
N SER A 223 16.66 3.66 -10.17
CA SER A 223 16.41 3.52 -11.60
C SER A 223 17.65 2.97 -12.31
N GLU A 224 17.52 1.89 -13.06
CA GLU A 224 18.61 1.33 -13.86
C GLU A 224 18.94 2.18 -15.11
N GLU A 225 18.01 3.02 -15.55
CA GLU A 225 18.20 3.90 -16.70
C GLU A 225 18.94 5.18 -16.31
N THR A 226 18.45 5.84 -15.24
CA THR A 226 18.90 7.17 -14.85
C THR A 226 19.80 7.20 -13.63
N GLY A 227 19.81 6.16 -12.80
CA GLY A 227 20.46 6.13 -11.49
C GLY A 227 19.69 6.93 -10.42
N LYS A 228 18.59 7.58 -10.75
CA LYS A 228 17.82 8.37 -9.78
C LYS A 228 17.24 7.48 -8.70
N VAL A 229 17.26 7.99 -7.47
CA VAL A 229 16.69 7.35 -6.30
C VAL A 229 15.33 7.96 -6.01
N SER A 230 14.37 7.13 -5.69
CA SER A 230 13.02 7.55 -5.26
C SER A 230 12.63 6.83 -3.98
N PHE A 231 12.05 7.56 -3.04
CA PHE A 231 11.39 7.03 -1.85
C PHE A 231 9.89 7.00 -2.08
N VAL A 232 9.24 5.88 -1.76
CA VAL A 232 7.80 5.70 -2.00
C VAL A 232 7.12 5.37 -0.68
N LYS A 233 6.11 6.16 -0.34
CA LYS A 233 5.29 5.98 0.87
C LYS A 233 3.83 6.27 0.58
N ASN A 234 2.91 5.41 1.01
CA ASN A 234 1.46 5.57 0.77
C ASN A 234 1.11 5.83 -0.71
N GLY A 235 1.80 5.17 -1.64
CA GLY A 235 1.62 5.35 -3.09
C GLY A 235 2.10 6.68 -3.64
N THR A 236 2.85 7.47 -2.85
CA THR A 236 3.43 8.75 -3.28
C THR A 236 4.93 8.59 -3.48
N VAL A 237 5.41 9.00 -4.66
CA VAL A 237 6.83 8.92 -5.03
C VAL A 237 7.50 10.26 -4.76
N THR A 238 8.54 10.25 -3.94
CA THR A 238 9.38 11.41 -3.60
C THR A 238 10.78 11.20 -4.18
N PRO A 239 11.21 11.97 -5.18
CA PRO A 239 12.57 11.90 -5.69
C PRO A 239 13.59 12.32 -4.62
N ILE A 240 14.71 11.61 -4.52
CA ILE A 240 15.80 11.89 -3.59
C ILE A 240 16.95 12.53 -4.34
N ASN A 241 17.40 13.70 -3.88
CA ASN A 241 18.43 14.46 -4.56
C ASN A 241 19.83 14.28 -3.95
N ASN A 242 19.90 13.86 -2.69
CA ASN A 242 21.19 13.69 -2.00
C ASN A 242 21.10 12.62 -0.89
N ILE A 243 22.26 12.12 -0.50
CA ILE A 243 22.40 11.03 0.50
C ILE A 243 21.90 11.45 1.91
N ASN A 244 21.98 12.72 2.27
CA ASN A 244 21.54 13.19 3.59
C ASN A 244 20.00 13.16 3.69
N GLU A 245 19.31 13.53 2.61
CA GLU A 245 17.86 13.41 2.49
C GLU A 245 17.43 11.95 2.60
N LEU A 246 18.14 11.04 1.90
CA LEU A 246 17.90 9.60 2.01
C LEU A 246 18.08 9.11 3.44
N LYS A 247 19.18 9.46 4.11
CA LYS A 247 19.43 9.08 5.50
C LYS A 247 18.35 9.59 6.45
N LEU A 248 17.84 10.79 6.24
CA LEU A 248 16.76 11.35 7.06
C LEU A 248 15.48 10.53 6.91
N LEU A 249 15.08 10.21 5.66
CA LEU A 249 13.90 9.39 5.38
C LEU A 249 14.05 7.97 5.93
N LEU A 250 15.22 7.34 5.76
CA LEU A 250 15.51 6.03 6.32
C LEU A 250 15.45 6.02 7.85
N ASN A 251 16.04 7.03 8.51
CA ASN A 251 15.95 7.15 9.97
C ASN A 251 14.49 7.27 10.44
N THR A 252 13.66 7.98 9.69
CA THR A 252 12.23 8.09 9.99
C THR A 252 11.54 6.74 9.77
N SER A 253 11.81 6.06 8.67
CA SER A 253 11.24 4.76 8.32
C SER A 253 11.60 3.68 9.35
N PHE A 254 12.88 3.50 9.68
CA PHE A 254 13.32 2.59 10.76
C PHE A 254 12.89 3.01 12.16
N GLY A 255 12.51 4.27 12.33
CA GLY A 255 11.96 4.79 13.58
C GLY A 255 10.46 4.57 13.74
N GLU A 256 9.77 4.09 12.74
CA GLU A 256 8.32 3.86 12.71
C GLU A 256 7.90 2.43 13.13
N GLU A 257 8.83 1.56 13.52
CA GLU A 257 8.58 0.21 14.06
C GLU A 257 7.84 0.18 15.40
#